data_66f16fa31cc7b9b0c30d22e78b96ac1a
#
_entry.id   66f16fa31cc7b9b0c30d22e78b96ac1a
#
_cell.length_a   1.000
_cell.length_b   1.000
_cell.length_c   1.000
_cell.angle_alpha   90.00
_cell.angle_beta   90.00
_cell.angle_gamma   90.00
#
_symmetry.space_group_name_H-M   'P 1'
#
loop_
_entity.id
_entity.type
_entity.pdbx_description
1 polymer ?
#
loop_
_entity_poly.entity_id
_entity_poly.type
_entity_poly.pdbx_seq_one_letter_code
_entity_poly.pdbx_strand_id
1 'polypeptide(L)'
;MATAIEQDLRSWSREVLEVPSTHLKGLPPCPYARKAWRDNKVLVIESDNFEEDVARYCRDFYEFDKELIVVATYDIPDIDDLSEFTHALNNRHQSLHCMQFHPDYGADDAEMDFLTDNDWESSSVYEYCMVFIQDLRLVVAASDRLEPLGYYSAYPRDEYEELVVNRKRRLDHGNETSCDEERQGQEDDARRYGR
;
A
#
# COMPACT_ATOMS: atom_id res chain seq x y z
N MET A 1 3.74 -21.92 10.25
CA MET A 1 4.40 -22.25 8.95
C MET A 1 3.95 -21.19 7.98
N ALA A 2 4.82 -20.71 7.09
CA ALA A 2 4.43 -19.74 6.05
C ALA A 2 3.43 -20.42 5.09
N THR A 3 2.40 -19.69 4.64
CA THR A 3 1.46 -20.16 3.62
C THR A 3 2.14 -20.21 2.24
N ALA A 4 1.48 -20.83 1.24
CA ALA A 4 1.99 -20.84 -0.13
C ALA A 4 2.11 -19.40 -0.66
N ILE A 5 1.07 -18.59 -0.49
CA ILE A 5 1.06 -17.17 -0.88
C ILE A 5 2.19 -16.38 -0.20
N GLU A 6 2.45 -16.60 1.10
CA GLU A 6 3.56 -15.91 1.77
C GLU A 6 4.93 -16.29 1.16
N GLN A 7 5.13 -17.55 0.78
CA GLN A 7 6.36 -18.01 0.14
C GLN A 7 6.54 -17.37 -1.24
N ASP A 8 5.48 -17.33 -2.03
CA ASP A 8 5.47 -16.72 -3.37
C ASP A 8 5.75 -15.21 -3.28
N LEU A 9 5.08 -14.49 -2.36
CA LEU A 9 5.33 -13.07 -2.14
C LEU A 9 6.76 -12.78 -1.68
N ARG A 10 7.36 -13.65 -0.88
CA ARG A 10 8.77 -13.53 -0.49
C ARG A 10 9.72 -13.76 -1.67
N SER A 11 9.41 -14.71 -2.56
CA SER A 11 10.20 -14.94 -3.78
C SER A 11 10.09 -13.74 -4.71
N TRP A 12 8.88 -13.31 -5.01
CA TRP A 12 8.64 -12.12 -5.83
C TRP A 12 9.32 -10.86 -5.28
N SER A 13 9.24 -10.63 -3.96
CA SER A 13 9.93 -9.52 -3.33
C SER A 13 11.43 -9.54 -3.62
N ARG A 14 12.09 -10.69 -3.52
CA ARG A 14 13.52 -10.84 -3.75
C ARG A 14 13.91 -10.70 -5.22
N GLU A 15 13.08 -11.21 -6.12
CA GLU A 15 13.36 -11.31 -7.55
C GLU A 15 13.01 -10.02 -8.29
N VAL A 16 12.05 -9.25 -7.76
CA VAL A 16 11.52 -8.03 -8.40
C VAL A 16 11.73 -6.81 -7.51
N LEU A 17 11.07 -6.75 -6.35
CA LEU A 17 11.01 -5.52 -5.54
C LEU A 17 12.34 -5.11 -4.92
N GLU A 18 13.26 -6.06 -4.70
CA GLU A 18 14.56 -5.82 -4.06
C GLU A 18 15.72 -5.74 -5.06
N VAL A 19 15.47 -5.92 -6.35
CA VAL A 19 16.50 -5.87 -7.41
C VAL A 19 16.68 -4.43 -7.87
N PRO A 20 17.93 -3.89 -7.87
CA PRO A 20 18.17 -2.54 -8.37
C PRO A 20 17.82 -2.39 -9.85
N SER A 21 17.11 -1.31 -10.21
CA SER A 21 16.76 -0.95 -11.57
C SER A 21 17.55 0.27 -12.05
N THR A 22 18.00 0.25 -13.30
CA THR A 22 18.68 1.39 -13.94
C THR A 22 17.73 2.57 -14.11
N HIS A 23 16.45 2.32 -14.34
CA HIS A 23 15.40 3.33 -14.46
C HIS A 23 15.16 4.09 -13.15
N LEU A 24 15.38 3.44 -12.00
CA LEU A 24 15.21 4.01 -10.67
C LEU A 24 16.52 4.50 -10.04
N LYS A 25 17.48 4.90 -10.87
CA LYS A 25 18.80 5.40 -10.44
C LYS A 25 19.61 4.38 -9.62
N GLY A 26 19.44 3.10 -9.89
CA GLY A 26 20.11 2.02 -9.17
C GLY A 26 19.44 1.65 -7.85
N LEU A 27 18.28 2.21 -7.57
CA LEU A 27 17.42 1.78 -6.45
C LEU A 27 16.49 0.67 -6.92
N PRO A 28 16.08 -0.23 -6.03
CA PRO A 28 15.06 -1.24 -6.37
C PRO A 28 13.64 -0.63 -6.38
N PRO A 29 12.65 -1.27 -7.03
CA PRO A 29 11.25 -0.83 -7.04
C PRO A 29 10.65 -0.61 -5.65
N CYS A 30 11.05 -1.42 -4.66
CA CYS A 30 10.71 -1.16 -3.26
C CYS A 30 11.95 -1.22 -2.35
N PRO A 31 12.66 -0.10 -2.13
CA PRO A 31 13.89 -0.09 -1.32
C PRO A 31 13.70 -0.54 0.14
N TYR A 32 12.46 -0.58 0.62
CA TYR A 32 12.12 -0.94 2.00
C TYR A 32 11.70 -2.41 2.15
N ALA A 33 11.38 -3.12 1.06
CA ALA A 33 10.86 -4.49 1.09
C ALA A 33 11.76 -5.45 1.87
N ARG A 34 13.06 -5.49 1.55
CA ARG A 34 14.03 -6.35 2.24
C ARG A 34 14.06 -6.13 3.74
N LYS A 35 14.02 -4.86 4.16
CA LYS A 35 14.00 -4.52 5.58
C LYS A 35 12.73 -4.97 6.26
N ALA A 36 11.57 -4.71 5.65
CA ALA A 36 10.27 -5.08 6.19
C ALA A 36 10.16 -6.60 6.41
N TRP A 37 10.58 -7.39 5.44
CA TRP A 37 10.62 -8.86 5.58
C TRP A 37 11.57 -9.34 6.68
N ARG A 38 12.80 -8.82 6.70
CA ARG A 38 13.81 -9.19 7.69
C ARG A 38 13.37 -8.86 9.12
N ASP A 39 12.74 -7.71 9.30
CA ASP A 39 12.35 -7.19 10.61
C ASP A 39 10.94 -7.71 11.02
N ASN A 40 10.38 -8.68 10.29
CA ASN A 40 9.05 -9.28 10.52
C ASN A 40 7.91 -8.23 10.54
N LYS A 41 8.00 -7.21 9.66
CA LYS A 41 7.02 -6.13 9.54
C LYS A 41 5.96 -6.37 8.45
N VAL A 42 6.00 -7.52 7.78
CA VAL A 42 5.01 -7.97 6.81
C VAL A 42 4.15 -9.07 7.45
N LEU A 43 2.84 -8.98 7.29
CA LEU A 43 1.86 -10.00 7.64
C LEU A 43 1.10 -10.40 6.38
N VAL A 44 1.06 -11.67 6.06
CA VAL A 44 0.31 -12.21 4.91
C VAL A 44 -0.83 -13.07 5.42
N ILE A 45 -2.03 -12.80 4.94
CA ILE A 45 -3.27 -13.48 5.27
C ILE A 45 -3.84 -14.06 3.97
N GLU A 46 -4.03 -15.37 3.95
CA GLU A 46 -4.84 -16.06 2.96
C GLU A 46 -6.29 -16.07 3.45
N SER A 47 -7.22 -15.56 2.66
CA SER A 47 -8.60 -15.27 3.08
C SER A 47 -9.63 -15.97 2.18
N ASP A 48 -10.61 -16.61 2.83
CA ASP A 48 -11.83 -17.11 2.20
C ASP A 48 -13.00 -16.09 2.26
N ASN A 49 -12.82 -14.98 3.02
CA ASN A 49 -13.79 -13.89 3.15
C ASN A 49 -13.11 -12.54 2.90
N PHE A 50 -12.64 -12.36 1.68
CA PHE A 50 -11.66 -11.36 1.30
C PHE A 50 -12.03 -9.93 1.71
N GLU A 51 -13.19 -9.42 1.30
CA GLU A 51 -13.59 -8.04 1.61
C GLU A 51 -13.78 -7.80 3.11
N GLU A 52 -14.36 -8.79 3.82
CA GLU A 52 -14.56 -8.69 5.27
C GLU A 52 -13.22 -8.67 6.02
N ASP A 53 -12.28 -9.53 5.61
CA ASP A 53 -10.95 -9.57 6.20
C ASP A 53 -10.15 -8.30 5.89
N VAL A 54 -10.17 -7.80 4.65
CA VAL A 54 -9.52 -6.53 4.31
C VAL A 54 -10.09 -5.39 5.15
N ALA A 55 -11.42 -5.26 5.25
CA ALA A 55 -12.07 -4.24 6.06
C ALA A 55 -11.72 -4.38 7.55
N ARG A 56 -11.61 -5.60 8.09
CA ARG A 56 -11.19 -5.88 9.45
C ARG A 56 -9.74 -5.46 9.69
N TYR A 57 -8.81 -5.83 8.80
CA TYR A 57 -7.41 -5.47 8.94
C TYR A 57 -7.15 -3.98 8.74
N CYS A 58 -7.96 -3.27 7.95
CA CYS A 58 -7.92 -1.81 7.89
C CYS A 58 -8.35 -1.17 9.22
N ARG A 59 -9.44 -1.66 9.84
CA ARG A 59 -9.94 -1.14 11.11
C ARG A 59 -8.94 -1.36 12.26
N ASP A 60 -8.36 -2.56 12.31
CA ASP A 60 -7.56 -3.02 13.43
C ASP A 60 -6.03 -2.87 13.14
N PHE A 61 -5.64 -2.15 12.07
CA PHE A 61 -4.26 -2.09 11.55
C PHE A 61 -3.22 -1.79 12.63
N TYR A 62 -3.48 -0.82 13.47
CA TYR A 62 -2.54 -0.36 14.49
C TYR A 62 -2.44 -1.29 15.72
N GLU A 63 -3.27 -2.32 15.81
CA GLU A 63 -3.14 -3.38 16.82
C GLU A 63 -2.02 -4.38 16.45
N PHE A 64 -1.62 -4.41 15.18
CA PHE A 64 -0.54 -5.25 14.69
C PHE A 64 0.77 -4.45 14.63
N ASP A 65 1.85 -5.03 15.13
CA ASP A 65 3.20 -4.46 14.98
C ASP A 65 3.73 -4.75 13.55
N LYS A 66 3.03 -4.20 12.53
CA LYS A 66 3.34 -4.41 11.11
C LYS A 66 3.39 -3.08 10.35
N GLU A 67 4.21 -3.04 9.29
CA GLU A 67 4.30 -1.92 8.34
C GLU A 67 3.49 -2.22 7.07
N LEU A 68 3.26 -3.50 6.79
CA LEU A 68 2.47 -4.00 5.66
C LEU A 68 1.64 -5.20 6.10
N ILE A 69 0.34 -5.16 5.84
CA ILE A 69 -0.56 -6.31 5.89
C ILE A 69 -1.00 -6.59 4.46
N VAL A 70 -0.85 -7.84 4.03
CA VAL A 70 -1.32 -8.35 2.73
C VAL A 70 -2.46 -9.30 3.00
N VAL A 71 -3.63 -9.00 2.47
CA VAL A 71 -4.75 -9.95 2.43
C VAL A 71 -4.89 -10.43 1.00
N ALA A 72 -4.87 -11.73 0.79
CA ALA A 72 -4.90 -12.36 -0.53
C ALA A 72 -5.95 -13.47 -0.60
N THR A 73 -6.54 -13.68 -1.77
CA THR A 73 -7.54 -14.72 -2.02
C THR A 73 -7.39 -15.34 -3.41
N TYR A 74 -7.70 -16.63 -3.52
CA TYR A 74 -7.85 -17.34 -4.79
C TYR A 74 -9.25 -17.17 -5.41
N ASP A 75 -10.24 -16.67 -4.63
CA ASP A 75 -11.55 -16.28 -5.15
C ASP A 75 -11.45 -14.85 -5.71
N ILE A 76 -11.08 -14.77 -6.99
CA ILE A 76 -10.69 -13.52 -7.65
C ILE A 76 -11.96 -12.72 -7.99
N PRO A 77 -12.18 -11.53 -7.37
CA PRO A 77 -13.28 -10.64 -7.72
C PRO A 77 -13.09 -10.05 -9.14
N ASP A 78 -14.12 -9.40 -9.66
CA ASP A 78 -13.98 -8.57 -10.84
C ASP A 78 -13.00 -7.42 -10.59
N ILE A 79 -12.24 -7.03 -11.61
CA ILE A 79 -11.19 -6.01 -11.50
C ILE A 79 -11.74 -4.62 -11.14
N ASP A 80 -12.91 -4.26 -11.70
CA ASP A 80 -13.57 -2.99 -11.43
C ASP A 80 -14.14 -2.98 -10.01
N ASP A 81 -14.75 -4.09 -9.56
CA ASP A 81 -15.27 -4.26 -8.19
C ASP A 81 -14.13 -4.13 -7.16
N LEU A 82 -12.97 -4.76 -7.43
CA LEU A 82 -11.79 -4.64 -6.57
C LEU A 82 -11.27 -3.20 -6.50
N SER A 83 -11.29 -2.49 -7.63
CA SER A 83 -10.87 -1.09 -7.72
C SER A 83 -11.80 -0.16 -6.92
N GLU A 84 -13.11 -0.30 -7.10
CA GLU A 84 -14.11 0.47 -6.35
C GLU A 84 -14.02 0.20 -4.85
N PHE A 85 -13.86 -1.07 -4.45
CA PHE A 85 -13.69 -1.46 -3.07
C PHE A 85 -12.45 -0.83 -2.44
N THR A 86 -11.31 -0.90 -3.10
CA THR A 86 -10.05 -0.33 -2.59
C THR A 86 -10.11 1.19 -2.51
N HIS A 87 -10.75 1.84 -3.49
CA HIS A 87 -10.99 3.28 -3.44
C HIS A 87 -11.88 3.66 -2.24
N ALA A 88 -12.95 2.91 -1.98
CA ALA A 88 -13.81 3.15 -0.82
C ALA A 88 -13.06 2.98 0.52
N LEU A 89 -12.15 1.98 0.62
CA LEU A 89 -11.29 1.81 1.79
C LEU A 89 -10.36 3.01 2.00
N ASN A 90 -9.70 3.48 0.95
CA ASN A 90 -8.82 4.64 1.00
C ASN A 90 -9.56 5.93 1.41
N ASN A 91 -10.83 6.08 1.03
CA ASN A 91 -11.67 7.20 1.44
C ASN A 91 -12.13 7.10 2.90
N ARG A 92 -12.38 5.88 3.39
CA ARG A 92 -12.83 5.63 4.76
C ARG A 92 -11.69 5.70 5.77
N HIS A 93 -10.51 5.18 5.41
CA HIS A 93 -9.34 5.07 6.29
C HIS A 93 -8.25 6.04 5.85
N GLN A 94 -8.43 7.33 6.17
CA GLN A 94 -7.54 8.42 5.73
C GLN A 94 -6.07 8.25 6.18
N SER A 95 -5.82 7.52 7.27
CA SER A 95 -4.47 7.24 7.78
C SER A 95 -3.80 6.03 7.14
N LEU A 96 -4.53 5.25 6.34
CA LEU A 96 -4.01 4.06 5.66
C LEU A 96 -3.91 4.29 4.16
N HIS A 97 -3.06 3.50 3.52
CA HIS A 97 -2.96 3.35 2.08
C HIS A 97 -3.23 1.91 1.71
N CYS A 98 -4.34 1.69 0.99
CA CYS A 98 -4.70 0.40 0.43
C CYS A 98 -4.36 0.40 -1.06
N MET A 99 -3.70 -0.66 -1.53
CA MET A 99 -3.30 -0.85 -2.92
C MET A 99 -3.67 -2.27 -3.35
N GLN A 100 -4.43 -2.38 -4.43
CA GLN A 100 -4.86 -3.66 -4.97
C GLN A 100 -3.86 -4.22 -6.00
N PHE A 101 -3.88 -5.55 -6.11
CA PHE A 101 -3.20 -6.30 -7.16
C PHE A 101 -4.16 -7.36 -7.67
N HIS A 102 -4.34 -7.40 -8.98
CA HIS A 102 -5.20 -8.35 -9.66
C HIS A 102 -4.38 -9.09 -10.73
N PRO A 103 -4.58 -10.40 -10.93
CA PRO A 103 -3.79 -11.16 -11.91
C PRO A 103 -3.95 -10.66 -13.36
N ASP A 104 -5.08 -10.03 -13.68
CA ASP A 104 -5.32 -9.47 -15.02
C ASP A 104 -4.75 -8.04 -15.20
N TYR A 105 -4.21 -7.42 -14.11
CA TYR A 105 -3.43 -6.21 -14.25
C TYR A 105 -2.07 -6.55 -14.86
N GLY A 106 -1.79 -6.39 -16.03
CA GLY A 106 -0.48 -6.66 -16.58
C GLY A 106 -0.53 -7.26 -17.97
N ALA A 107 -1.68 -7.80 -18.36
CA ALA A 107 -1.83 -8.32 -19.71
C ALA A 107 -1.79 -7.23 -20.80
N ASP A 108 -2.06 -5.96 -20.43
CA ASP A 108 -2.08 -4.80 -21.32
C ASP A 108 -1.25 -3.57 -20.82
N ASP A 109 -0.69 -3.62 -19.60
CA ASP A 109 -0.02 -2.47 -18.99
C ASP A 109 1.50 -2.46 -19.28
N ALA A 110 1.87 -2.12 -20.51
CA ALA A 110 3.23 -1.69 -20.87
C ALA A 110 3.72 -0.45 -20.04
N GLU A 111 2.84 0.14 -19.24
CA GLU A 111 3.12 1.34 -18.43
C GLU A 111 4.02 1.08 -17.23
N MET A 112 4.07 -0.16 -16.71
CA MET A 112 4.90 -0.53 -15.55
C MET A 112 6.29 -1.09 -15.92
N ASP A 113 6.58 -1.30 -17.19
CA ASP A 113 7.86 -1.84 -17.68
C ASP A 113 9.08 -1.00 -17.30
N PHE A 114 8.86 0.28 -16.93
CA PHE A 114 9.95 1.16 -16.50
C PHE A 114 10.45 0.89 -15.07
N LEU A 115 9.74 0.10 -14.27
CA LEU A 115 10.13 -0.15 -12.87
C LEU A 115 11.25 -1.17 -12.72
N THR A 116 11.38 -2.09 -13.65
CA THR A 116 12.39 -3.14 -13.60
C THR A 116 13.11 -3.29 -14.94
N ASP A 117 14.38 -3.72 -14.89
CA ASP A 117 15.14 -4.09 -16.10
C ASP A 117 14.78 -5.51 -16.57
N ASN A 118 13.91 -6.22 -15.86
CA ASN A 118 13.37 -7.53 -16.18
C ASN A 118 11.90 -7.37 -16.57
N ASP A 119 11.41 -8.27 -17.42
CA ASP A 119 10.00 -8.38 -17.75
C ASP A 119 9.17 -8.49 -16.45
N TRP A 120 8.49 -7.41 -16.10
CA TRP A 120 7.56 -7.38 -14.95
C TRP A 120 6.47 -8.44 -15.11
N GLU A 121 5.99 -8.64 -16.35
CA GLU A 121 4.97 -9.62 -16.71
C GLU A 121 5.37 -11.05 -16.38
N SER A 122 6.64 -11.43 -16.59
CA SER A 122 7.09 -12.81 -16.35
C SER A 122 7.21 -13.17 -14.87
N SER A 123 7.24 -12.17 -13.99
CA SER A 123 7.44 -12.34 -12.55
C SER A 123 6.15 -12.23 -11.73
N SER A 124 5.04 -11.81 -12.32
CA SER A 124 3.78 -11.49 -11.62
C SER A 124 2.61 -12.41 -11.98
N VAL A 125 2.86 -13.64 -12.43
CA VAL A 125 1.78 -14.62 -12.62
C VAL A 125 1.24 -15.06 -11.26
N TYR A 126 0.42 -14.18 -10.66
CA TYR A 126 -0.34 -14.56 -9.48
C TYR A 126 -1.63 -15.27 -9.90
N GLU A 127 -1.88 -16.43 -9.30
CA GLU A 127 -3.17 -17.12 -9.38
C GLU A 127 -4.18 -16.59 -8.34
N TYR A 128 -3.91 -15.43 -7.73
CA TYR A 128 -4.69 -14.83 -6.66
C TYR A 128 -4.67 -13.29 -6.75
N CYS A 129 -5.71 -12.66 -6.23
CA CYS A 129 -5.69 -11.21 -6.02
C CYS A 129 -5.29 -10.86 -4.59
N MET A 130 -4.88 -9.61 -4.35
CA MET A 130 -4.49 -9.16 -3.02
C MET A 130 -4.68 -7.67 -2.82
N VAL A 131 -4.83 -7.26 -1.56
CA VAL A 131 -4.78 -5.87 -1.11
C VAL A 131 -3.65 -5.71 -0.11
N PHE A 132 -2.78 -4.74 -0.38
CA PHE A 132 -1.77 -4.25 0.55
C PHE A 132 -2.37 -3.14 1.42
N ILE A 133 -2.19 -3.23 2.73
CA ILE A 133 -2.63 -2.23 3.70
C ILE A 133 -1.39 -1.70 4.41
N GLN A 134 -1.16 -0.39 4.35
CA GLN A 134 0.02 0.27 4.90
C GLN A 134 -0.36 1.56 5.63
N ASP A 135 0.45 1.99 6.61
CA ASP A 135 0.33 3.32 7.21
C ASP A 135 0.72 4.39 6.17
N LEU A 136 -0.21 5.28 5.83
CA LEU A 136 0.00 6.33 4.83
C LEU A 136 1.18 7.25 5.20
N ARG A 137 1.41 7.52 6.50
CA ARG A 137 2.55 8.35 6.96
C ARG A 137 3.88 7.71 6.61
N LEU A 138 3.99 6.37 6.73
CA LEU A 138 5.21 5.64 6.37
C LEU A 138 5.44 5.68 4.86
N VAL A 139 4.38 5.53 4.07
CA VAL A 139 4.43 5.60 2.60
C VAL A 139 4.88 6.98 2.15
N VAL A 140 4.29 8.06 2.68
CA VAL A 140 4.66 9.45 2.35
C VAL A 140 6.09 9.75 2.78
N ALA A 141 6.47 9.37 4.01
CA ALA A 141 7.84 9.57 4.49
C ALA A 141 8.89 8.79 3.67
N ALA A 142 8.53 7.63 3.12
CA ALA A 142 9.37 6.90 2.18
C ALA A 142 9.53 7.68 0.86
N SER A 143 8.43 8.19 0.31
CA SER A 143 8.43 9.01 -0.91
C SER A 143 9.30 10.27 -0.76
N ASP A 144 9.20 10.98 0.37
CA ASP A 144 10.00 12.17 0.67
C ASP A 144 11.51 11.90 0.70
N ARG A 145 11.91 10.69 1.11
CA ARG A 145 13.31 10.27 1.12
C ARG A 145 13.81 9.87 -0.27
N LEU A 146 12.95 9.33 -1.12
CA LEU A 146 13.29 8.83 -2.44
C LEU A 146 13.30 9.93 -3.51
N GLU A 147 12.45 10.93 -3.36
CA GLU A 147 12.29 12.04 -4.32
C GLU A 147 13.62 12.78 -4.59
N PRO A 148 14.42 13.22 -3.57
CA PRO A 148 15.69 13.91 -3.82
C PRO A 148 16.76 13.00 -4.42
N LEU A 149 16.59 11.68 -4.38
CA LEU A 149 17.48 10.72 -5.02
C LEU A 149 17.18 10.52 -6.52
N GLY A 150 16.12 11.16 -7.03
CA GLY A 150 15.68 11.05 -8.42
C GLY A 150 14.96 9.74 -8.72
N TYR A 151 14.48 9.04 -7.69
CA TYR A 151 13.77 7.77 -7.83
C TYR A 151 12.57 7.89 -8.79
N TYR A 152 11.79 8.97 -8.69
CA TYR A 152 10.62 9.20 -9.52
C TYR A 152 10.90 9.85 -10.87
N SER A 153 12.17 10.00 -11.27
CA SER A 153 12.53 10.71 -12.51
C SER A 153 12.11 9.98 -13.80
N ALA A 154 11.86 8.69 -13.73
CA ALA A 154 11.38 7.87 -14.85
C ALA A 154 9.85 7.71 -14.87
N TYR A 155 9.16 8.11 -13.80
CA TYR A 155 7.71 7.96 -13.71
C TYR A 155 6.99 8.92 -14.66
N PRO A 156 5.94 8.48 -15.36
CA PRO A 156 5.00 9.36 -16.02
C PRO A 156 4.43 10.40 -15.05
N ARG A 157 4.01 11.55 -15.57
CA ARG A 157 3.60 12.66 -14.71
C ARG A 157 2.33 12.36 -13.90
N ASP A 158 1.37 11.68 -14.49
CA ASP A 158 0.11 11.25 -13.89
C ASP A 158 0.36 10.22 -12.78
N GLU A 159 1.20 9.24 -13.03
CA GLU A 159 1.68 8.29 -12.03
C GLU A 159 2.35 8.99 -10.84
N TYR A 160 3.26 9.92 -11.09
CA TYR A 160 3.89 10.70 -10.03
C TYR A 160 2.87 11.52 -9.23
N GLU A 161 1.90 12.14 -9.91
CA GLU A 161 0.82 12.89 -9.26
C GLU A 161 0.04 11.98 -8.30
N GLU A 162 -0.32 10.77 -8.73
CA GLU A 162 -1.07 9.82 -7.91
C GLU A 162 -0.24 9.24 -6.77
N LEU A 163 0.94 8.73 -7.08
CA LEU A 163 1.76 7.99 -6.12
C LEU A 163 2.45 8.88 -5.08
N VAL A 164 2.66 10.16 -5.38
CA VAL A 164 3.39 11.07 -4.49
C VAL A 164 2.49 12.23 -4.05
N VAL A 165 1.95 13.00 -4.98
CA VAL A 165 1.28 14.26 -4.66
C VAL A 165 -0.07 14.00 -3.98
N ASN A 166 -0.90 13.12 -4.54
CA ASN A 166 -2.23 12.83 -3.99
C ASN A 166 -2.15 12.13 -2.64
N ARG A 167 -1.15 11.27 -2.42
CA ARG A 167 -0.91 10.65 -1.10
C ARG A 167 -0.53 11.67 -0.04
N LYS A 168 0.32 12.65 -0.36
CA LYS A 168 0.67 13.77 0.53
C LYS A 168 -0.56 14.61 0.87
N ARG A 169 -1.35 15.01 -0.14
CA ARG A 169 -2.59 15.76 0.07
C ARG A 169 -3.56 15.02 0.99
N ARG A 170 -3.73 13.72 0.78
CA ARG A 170 -4.62 12.89 1.60
C ARG A 170 -4.15 12.82 3.06
N LEU A 171 -2.84 12.72 3.30
CA LEU A 171 -2.27 12.74 4.64
C LEU A 171 -2.50 14.09 5.33
N ASP A 172 -2.32 15.22 4.62
CA ASP A 172 -2.51 16.55 5.16
C ASP A 172 -3.98 16.80 5.56
N HIS A 173 -4.93 16.41 4.71
CA HIS A 173 -6.37 16.52 5.01
C HIS A 173 -6.79 15.63 6.20
N GLY A 174 -6.25 14.42 6.31
CA GLY A 174 -6.52 13.53 7.44
C GLY A 174 -6.03 14.11 8.78
N ASN A 175 -4.94 14.87 8.77
CA ASN A 175 -4.42 15.52 9.96
C ASN A 175 -5.27 16.73 10.39
N GLU A 176 -5.84 17.49 9.45
CA GLU A 176 -6.70 18.65 9.72
C GLU A 176 -8.02 18.22 10.40
N THR A 177 -8.66 17.17 9.91
CA THR A 177 -9.91 16.64 10.50
C THR A 177 -9.72 16.08 11.91
N SER A 178 -8.60 15.43 12.18
CA SER A 178 -8.27 14.91 13.51
C SER A 178 -8.06 16.04 14.55
N CYS A 179 -7.44 17.17 14.15
CA CYS A 179 -7.24 18.32 15.03
C CYS A 179 -8.55 19.05 15.36
N ASP A 180 -9.51 19.06 14.44
CA ASP A 180 -10.80 19.71 14.66
C ASP A 180 -11.72 18.88 15.58
N GLU A 181 -11.68 17.56 15.49
CA GLU A 181 -12.40 16.66 16.41
C GLU A 181 -11.87 16.75 17.83
N GLU A 182 -10.55 16.82 18.03
CA GLU A 182 -9.94 16.99 19.34
C GLU A 182 -10.28 18.35 19.97
N ARG A 183 -10.35 19.42 19.17
CA ARG A 183 -10.76 20.76 19.65
C ARG A 183 -12.23 20.81 20.04
N GLN A 184 -13.11 20.21 19.27
CA GLN A 184 -14.54 20.12 19.60
C GLN A 184 -14.78 19.31 20.86
N GLY A 185 -14.10 18.19 21.05
CA GLY A 185 -14.17 17.38 22.27
C GLY A 185 -13.73 18.13 23.51
N GLN A 186 -12.69 18.97 23.45
CA GLN A 186 -12.22 19.80 24.55
C GLN A 186 -13.18 20.97 24.86
N GLU A 187 -13.82 21.57 23.88
CA GLU A 187 -14.82 22.63 24.09
C GLU A 187 -16.11 22.07 24.74
N ASP A 188 -16.54 20.88 24.37
CA ASP A 188 -17.73 20.24 24.93
C ASP A 188 -17.50 19.75 26.36
N ASP A 189 -16.30 19.27 26.68
CA ASP A 189 -15.91 18.93 28.06
C ASP A 189 -15.81 20.17 28.95
N ALA A 190 -15.25 21.27 28.46
CA ALA A 190 -15.20 22.55 29.19
C ALA A 190 -16.59 23.13 29.47
N ARG A 191 -17.55 22.94 28.59
CA ARG A 191 -18.97 23.33 28.81
C ARG A 191 -19.70 22.43 29.78
N ARG A 192 -19.30 21.16 29.90
CA ARG A 192 -19.95 20.19 30.81
C ARG A 192 -19.51 20.34 32.30
N TYR A 193 -18.28 20.79 32.54
CA TYR A 193 -17.70 20.93 33.88
C TYR A 193 -17.59 22.37 34.35
N GLY A 194 -18.08 23.36 33.60
CA GLY A 194 -18.03 24.78 33.92
C GLY A 194 -19.32 25.35 34.50
N ARG A 195 -20.08 24.55 35.33
CA ARG A 195 -21.21 25.04 36.11
C ARG A 195 -21.06 24.68 37.56
#